data_61701c689a294b6453e74c8b999e2ca2
#
_entry.id   61701c689a294b6453e74c8b999e2ca2
#
_cell.length_a   1.000
_cell.length_b   1.000
_cell.length_c   1.000
_cell.angle_alpha   90.00
_cell.angle_beta   90.00
_cell.angle_gamma   90.00
#
_symmetry.space_group_name_H-M   'P 1'
#
loop_
_entity.id
_entity.type
_entity.pdbx_description
1 polymer ?
#
loop_
_entity_poly.entity_id
_entity_poly.type
_entity_poly.pdbx_seq_one_letter_code
_entity_poly.pdbx_strand_id
1 'polypeptide(L)'
;MAASLTACGGSSDKGAATTAAAAGGSDTKTEAAGSTASADAINFTMSLVDNTSSNYYKGAEKIAECVEKATDGKITLTIQAGGRLGGESDTLDMAVQGDLDIASCANSVLANYIPEMSILDQAFLWDSADQANYAVTHELGDLIQTKANEHGIHVIGYMESGFRDVFSTKPIESMADFKGVKIRVMQNEGQLAAFTAFGANPVAISASEQFTALQQGTIDACENAVSNCWINKYYEAGVNSITNTKHCFVYIPICMSDNAWNKIPEDMREPFVNAVQEGCKAQWTYLNEANAEAVENLEGAGVTFYDIDTEGLKAEYQAAQEKNGASYDEKWAAAVHAAKSAVQ
;
A
#
# COMPACT_ATOMS: atom_id res chain seq x y z
N MET A 1 40.46 -14.93 44.91
CA MET A 1 40.25 -13.91 45.94
C MET A 1 38.95 -13.23 45.55
N ALA A 2 37.77 -13.58 45.92
CA ALA A 2 37.08 -13.65 47.22
C ALA A 2 36.92 -12.27 47.85
N ALA A 3 35.73 -11.92 47.99
CA ALA A 3 34.94 -11.34 49.07
C ALA A 3 34.08 -10.19 48.57
N SER A 4 32.79 -10.27 48.55
CA SER A 4 31.73 -10.46 49.56
C SER A 4 31.20 -9.14 50.12
N LEU A 5 29.89 -8.91 49.91
CA LEU A 5 28.81 -8.68 50.90
C LEU A 5 28.88 -7.35 51.67
N THR A 6 27.81 -6.60 51.77
CA THR A 6 26.60 -6.72 52.62
C THR A 6 25.76 -5.46 52.43
N ALA A 7 24.49 -5.41 52.18
CA ALA A 7 23.23 -5.67 52.87
C ALA A 7 22.94 -4.78 54.10
N CYS A 8 21.68 -4.41 54.21
CA CYS A 8 20.85 -3.81 55.29
C CYS A 8 20.49 -2.35 55.06
N GLY A 9 19.24 -1.89 55.09
CA GLY A 9 18.04 -2.48 55.66
C GLY A 9 17.33 -1.42 56.53
N GLY A 10 15.99 -1.36 56.48
CA GLY A 10 15.13 -0.81 57.51
C GLY A 10 14.62 0.61 57.24
N SER A 11 13.40 0.85 57.07
CA SER A 11 12.13 0.61 57.76
C SER A 11 11.50 1.91 58.28
N SER A 12 10.25 2.11 57.90
CA SER A 12 9.12 2.72 58.62
C SER A 12 9.26 4.18 59.14
N ASP A 13 8.28 5.05 59.05
CA ASP A 13 6.93 4.99 59.58
C ASP A 13 6.09 6.25 59.20
N LYS A 14 4.82 6.06 58.98
CA LYS A 14 3.59 6.78 59.33
C LYS A 14 3.53 8.30 59.56
N GLY A 15 2.40 8.80 59.07
CA GLY A 15 1.58 9.79 59.77
C GLY A 15 1.04 10.89 58.87
N ALA A 16 -0.15 10.77 58.45
CA ALA A 16 -1.43 11.31 58.86
C ALA A 16 -1.67 12.80 58.56
N ALA A 17 -2.58 13.02 57.65
CA ALA A 17 -3.90 13.68 57.79
C ALA A 17 -4.03 15.22 57.86
N THR A 18 -5.04 15.61 57.04
CA THR A 18 -6.00 16.76 57.19
C THR A 18 -5.51 18.11 56.69
N THR A 19 -6.24 18.87 55.90
CA THR A 19 -7.66 19.20 55.71
C THR A 19 -7.87 20.11 54.51
N ALA A 20 -8.95 19.89 53.83
CA ALA A 20 -9.87 20.70 53.04
C ALA A 20 -9.70 22.23 52.89
N ALA A 21 -9.99 22.73 51.67
CA ALA A 21 -11.04 23.70 51.28
C ALA A 21 -10.97 23.97 49.78
N ALA A 22 -11.93 23.69 49.12
CA ALA A 22 -13.06 24.20 48.33
C ALA A 22 -12.79 25.52 47.55
N ALA A 23 -13.05 25.48 46.28
CA ALA A 23 -14.05 26.17 45.48
C ALA A 23 -13.51 26.69 44.13
N GLY A 24 -14.29 26.46 43.10
CA GLY A 24 -14.20 27.20 41.83
C GLY A 24 -14.38 26.33 40.59
N GLY A 25 -15.62 25.95 40.30
CA GLY A 25 -15.99 25.24 39.08
C GLY A 25 -15.85 26.13 37.84
N SER A 26 -15.50 25.53 36.75
CA SER A 26 -15.88 25.96 35.41
C SER A 26 -16.07 24.70 34.58
N ASP A 27 -17.33 24.26 34.46
CA ASP A 27 -17.78 23.23 33.56
C ASP A 27 -17.60 23.71 32.13
N THR A 28 -16.59 23.22 31.43
CA THR A 28 -16.58 23.17 29.99
C THR A 28 -16.92 21.73 29.57
N LYS A 29 -18.21 21.55 29.35
CA LYS A 29 -18.79 20.38 28.76
C LYS A 29 -18.30 20.26 27.30
N THR A 30 -17.26 19.50 27.08
CA THR A 30 -16.94 19.02 25.74
C THR A 30 -17.94 17.90 25.46
N GLU A 31 -18.92 18.19 24.63
CA GLU A 31 -19.79 17.18 24.05
C GLU A 31 -18.93 16.31 23.12
N ALA A 32 -18.50 15.18 23.63
CA ALA A 32 -18.13 14.06 22.79
C ALA A 32 -19.40 13.65 22.04
N ALA A 33 -19.41 13.83 20.74
CA ALA A 33 -20.40 13.22 19.86
C ALA A 33 -20.33 11.70 20.08
N GLY A 34 -21.22 11.20 20.91
CA GLY A 34 -21.39 9.79 21.16
C GLY A 34 -21.96 9.14 19.90
N SER A 35 -21.13 8.44 19.13
CA SER A 35 -21.59 7.42 18.24
C SER A 35 -22.38 6.40 19.06
N THR A 36 -23.69 6.36 18.87
CA THR A 36 -24.54 5.29 19.41
C THR A 36 -24.28 4.04 18.56
N ALA A 37 -23.21 3.32 18.86
CA ALA A 37 -23.02 1.98 18.31
C ALA A 37 -24.22 1.13 18.73
N SER A 38 -25.00 0.66 17.76
CA SER A 38 -26.04 -0.35 17.97
C SER A 38 -25.37 -1.60 18.54
N ALA A 39 -26.06 -2.31 19.46
CA ALA A 39 -25.55 -3.51 20.12
C ALA A 39 -25.22 -4.68 19.15
N ASP A 40 -25.58 -4.55 17.89
CA ASP A 40 -25.39 -5.52 16.80
C ASP A 40 -24.44 -5.01 15.69
N ALA A 41 -23.66 -3.94 15.94
CA ALA A 41 -22.76 -3.38 14.92
C ALA A 41 -21.56 -4.32 14.69
N ILE A 42 -21.28 -4.63 13.41
CA ILE A 42 -20.12 -5.40 12.98
C ILE A 42 -18.96 -4.42 12.82
N ASN A 43 -17.84 -4.68 13.49
CA ASN A 43 -16.59 -3.92 13.27
C ASN A 43 -15.57 -4.82 12.59
N PHE A 44 -15.04 -4.37 11.46
CA PHE A 44 -13.94 -5.05 10.76
C PHE A 44 -12.63 -4.30 10.96
N THR A 45 -11.55 -5.07 11.13
CA THR A 45 -10.19 -4.54 11.16
C THR A 45 -9.58 -4.54 9.77
N MET A 46 -9.13 -3.37 9.29
CA MET A 46 -8.42 -3.19 8.03
C MET A 46 -6.94 -2.88 8.30
N SER A 47 -6.02 -3.66 7.73
CA SER A 47 -4.60 -3.38 7.77
C SER A 47 -4.17 -2.41 6.68
N LEU A 48 -3.19 -1.57 7.02
CA LEU A 48 -2.52 -0.68 6.09
C LEU A 48 -1.05 -0.54 6.49
N VAL A 49 -0.13 -0.81 5.57
CA VAL A 49 1.31 -0.70 5.83
C VAL A 49 1.75 0.75 5.93
N ASP A 50 1.12 1.62 5.16
CA ASP A 50 1.42 3.03 5.10
C ASP A 50 1.04 3.78 6.39
N ASN A 51 1.75 4.89 6.64
CA ASN A 51 1.50 5.72 7.81
C ASN A 51 0.24 6.60 7.66
N THR A 52 -0.19 7.21 8.76
CA THR A 52 -1.42 8.02 8.81
C THR A 52 -1.36 9.34 8.02
N SER A 53 -0.21 9.72 7.48
CA SER A 53 -0.07 10.90 6.61
C SER A 53 -0.25 10.57 5.14
N SER A 54 -0.36 9.29 4.78
CA SER A 54 -0.42 8.83 3.39
C SER A 54 -1.79 9.08 2.74
N ASN A 55 -1.79 9.19 1.41
CA ASN A 55 -3.04 9.21 0.64
C ASN A 55 -3.85 7.91 0.80
N TYR A 56 -3.19 6.77 1.06
CA TYR A 56 -3.84 5.49 1.34
C TYR A 56 -4.62 5.52 2.65
N TYR A 57 -4.05 6.15 3.69
CA TYR A 57 -4.77 6.30 4.96
C TYR A 57 -6.01 7.19 4.81
N LYS A 58 -5.89 8.32 4.10
CA LYS A 58 -7.05 9.16 3.74
C LYS A 58 -8.10 8.37 2.96
N GLY A 59 -7.65 7.52 2.03
CA GLY A 59 -8.53 6.61 1.29
C GLY A 59 -9.23 5.60 2.19
N ALA A 60 -8.50 4.97 3.11
CA ALA A 60 -9.07 4.03 4.07
C ALA A 60 -10.07 4.70 5.03
N GLU A 61 -9.79 5.92 5.50
CA GLU A 61 -10.77 6.72 6.28
C GLU A 61 -12.03 7.00 5.45
N LYS A 62 -11.87 7.32 4.15
CA LYS A 62 -13.01 7.54 3.27
C LYS A 62 -13.81 6.27 3.02
N ILE A 63 -13.15 5.13 2.86
CA ILE A 63 -13.81 3.83 2.80
C ILE A 63 -14.63 3.60 4.07
N ALA A 64 -14.05 3.82 5.25
CA ALA A 64 -14.73 3.66 6.53
C ALA A 64 -15.97 4.57 6.64
N GLU A 65 -15.84 5.84 6.28
CA GLU A 65 -16.96 6.81 6.24
C GLU A 65 -18.09 6.34 5.30
N CYS A 66 -17.74 5.94 4.07
CA CYS A 66 -18.72 5.49 3.08
C CYS A 66 -19.45 4.22 3.55
N VAL A 67 -18.72 3.26 4.12
CA VAL A 67 -19.28 2.01 4.67
C VAL A 67 -20.23 2.28 5.83
N GLU A 68 -19.80 3.09 6.81
CA GLU A 68 -20.66 3.45 7.95
C GLU A 68 -21.96 4.12 7.49
N LYS A 69 -21.85 5.05 6.55
CA LYS A 69 -23.03 5.74 5.98
C LYS A 69 -23.94 4.79 5.19
N ALA A 70 -23.38 3.94 4.32
CA ALA A 70 -24.16 3.03 3.46
C ALA A 70 -24.87 1.93 4.25
N THR A 71 -24.38 1.60 5.45
CA THR A 71 -24.92 0.57 6.32
C THR A 71 -25.67 1.10 7.55
N ASP A 72 -25.97 2.42 7.58
CA ASP A 72 -26.60 3.08 8.74
C ASP A 72 -25.88 2.79 10.06
N GLY A 73 -24.54 2.73 10.05
CA GLY A 73 -23.69 2.44 11.20
C GLY A 73 -23.68 0.98 11.66
N LYS A 74 -24.27 0.06 10.91
CA LYS A 74 -24.27 -1.37 11.25
C LYS A 74 -22.94 -2.04 10.95
N ILE A 75 -22.15 -1.50 10.02
CA ILE A 75 -20.80 -1.96 9.73
C ILE A 75 -19.85 -0.77 9.86
N THR A 76 -18.77 -0.98 10.61
CA THR A 76 -17.70 0.00 10.79
C THR A 76 -16.34 -0.62 10.52
N LEU A 77 -15.34 0.20 10.21
CA LEU A 77 -13.97 -0.24 9.98
C LEU A 77 -13.01 0.40 11.00
N THR A 78 -12.13 -0.43 11.57
CA THR A 78 -11.00 0.02 12.37
C THR A 78 -9.72 -0.11 11.54
N ILE A 79 -9.05 1.01 11.23
CA ILE A 79 -7.84 1.02 10.40
C ILE A 79 -6.59 0.85 11.28
N GLN A 80 -5.81 -0.19 11.02
CA GLN A 80 -4.51 -0.46 11.63
C GLN A 80 -3.40 -0.04 10.66
N ALA A 81 -3.00 1.24 10.75
CA ALA A 81 -2.00 1.84 9.87
C ALA A 81 -0.57 1.72 10.40
N GLY A 82 0.42 1.97 9.52
CA GLY A 82 1.84 2.01 9.86
C GLY A 82 2.48 0.64 10.07
N GLY A 83 1.97 -0.38 9.38
CA GLY A 83 2.53 -1.73 9.43
C GLY A 83 2.44 -2.41 10.81
N ARG A 84 1.51 -2.00 11.66
CA ARG A 84 1.37 -2.53 13.03
C ARG A 84 1.06 -4.03 13.09
N LEU A 85 0.44 -4.56 12.05
CA LEU A 85 0.10 -5.97 11.94
C LEU A 85 1.11 -6.77 11.09
N GLY A 86 2.16 -6.12 10.60
CA GLY A 86 3.17 -6.71 9.70
C GLY A 86 3.21 -6.02 8.34
N GLY A 87 3.99 -6.58 7.41
CA GLY A 87 4.06 -6.17 6.02
C GLY A 87 2.83 -6.61 5.22
N GLU A 88 2.79 -6.23 3.94
CA GLU A 88 1.67 -6.58 3.05
C GLU A 88 1.51 -8.11 2.91
N SER A 89 2.61 -8.85 2.75
CA SER A 89 2.57 -10.31 2.68
C SER A 89 2.03 -10.93 3.97
N ASP A 90 2.52 -10.46 5.14
CA ASP A 90 2.08 -10.99 6.43
C ASP A 90 0.57 -10.77 6.64
N THR A 91 0.08 -9.58 6.32
CA THR A 91 -1.35 -9.24 6.51
C THR A 91 -2.25 -9.90 5.48
N LEU A 92 -1.77 -10.13 4.25
CA LEU A 92 -2.49 -10.92 3.26
C LEU A 92 -2.60 -12.38 3.68
N ASP A 93 -1.51 -12.97 4.20
CA ASP A 93 -1.51 -14.33 4.76
C ASP A 93 -2.53 -14.46 5.89
N MET A 94 -2.60 -13.47 6.80
CA MET A 94 -3.59 -13.44 7.88
C MET A 94 -5.02 -13.36 7.32
N ALA A 95 -5.27 -12.60 6.26
CA ALA A 95 -6.60 -12.52 5.63
C ALA A 95 -6.98 -13.85 4.96
N VAL A 96 -6.05 -14.50 4.24
CA VAL A 96 -6.26 -15.82 3.63
C VAL A 96 -6.57 -16.88 4.70
N GLN A 97 -5.92 -16.82 5.88
CA GLN A 97 -6.18 -17.72 7.00
C GLN A 97 -7.45 -17.36 7.79
N GLY A 98 -8.03 -16.19 7.55
CA GLY A 98 -9.20 -15.68 8.24
C GLY A 98 -8.94 -15.07 9.62
N ASP A 99 -7.67 -14.78 9.92
CA ASP A 99 -7.23 -14.15 11.18
C ASP A 99 -7.29 -12.61 11.13
N LEU A 100 -7.39 -12.04 9.93
CA LEU A 100 -7.60 -10.62 9.69
C LEU A 100 -8.84 -10.44 8.81
N ASP A 101 -9.66 -9.42 9.11
CA ASP A 101 -10.88 -9.17 8.35
C ASP A 101 -10.57 -8.61 6.96
N ILE A 102 -9.70 -7.57 6.86
CA ILE A 102 -9.38 -6.90 5.59
C ILE A 102 -7.89 -6.58 5.54
N ALA A 103 -7.22 -7.05 4.48
CA ALA A 103 -5.86 -6.66 4.13
C ALA A 103 -5.85 -5.71 2.94
N SER A 104 -4.92 -4.74 2.91
CA SER A 104 -4.57 -3.99 1.72
C SER A 104 -3.14 -4.32 1.32
N CYS A 105 -2.91 -4.60 0.05
CA CYS A 105 -1.57 -4.94 -0.45
C CYS A 105 -1.41 -4.54 -1.92
N ALA A 106 -0.16 -4.44 -2.39
CA ALA A 106 0.10 -4.27 -3.82
C ALA A 106 -0.38 -5.50 -4.63
N ASN A 107 -0.85 -5.28 -5.86
CA ASN A 107 -1.26 -6.39 -6.76
C ASN A 107 -0.15 -7.42 -6.95
N SER A 108 1.12 -6.99 -6.96
CA SER A 108 2.28 -7.87 -7.06
C SER A 108 2.44 -8.81 -5.84
N VAL A 109 1.95 -8.43 -4.66
CA VAL A 109 1.91 -9.31 -3.49
C VAL A 109 0.76 -10.31 -3.62
N LEU A 110 -0.43 -9.85 -4.06
CA LEU A 110 -1.57 -10.73 -4.33
C LEU A 110 -1.27 -11.74 -5.45
N ALA A 111 -0.43 -11.39 -6.43
CA ALA A 111 0.01 -12.29 -7.50
C ALA A 111 0.76 -13.54 -7.00
N ASN A 112 1.28 -13.54 -5.78
CA ASN A 112 1.88 -14.73 -5.17
C ASN A 112 0.82 -15.81 -4.82
N TYR A 113 -0.45 -15.41 -4.67
CA TYR A 113 -1.60 -16.30 -4.51
C TYR A 113 -2.32 -16.56 -5.84
N ILE A 114 -2.37 -15.55 -6.70
CA ILE A 114 -3.05 -15.59 -8.00
C ILE A 114 -2.01 -15.35 -9.10
N PRO A 115 -1.27 -16.40 -9.53
CA PRO A 115 -0.16 -16.25 -10.47
C PRO A 115 -0.54 -15.61 -11.80
N GLU A 116 -1.80 -15.74 -12.23
CA GLU A 116 -2.33 -15.11 -13.45
C GLU A 116 -2.25 -13.57 -13.37
N MET A 117 -2.29 -12.99 -12.17
CA MET A 117 -2.11 -11.54 -11.96
C MET A 117 -0.72 -11.03 -12.32
N SER A 118 0.26 -11.92 -12.54
CA SER A 118 1.60 -11.54 -13.01
C SER A 118 1.58 -10.74 -14.33
N ILE A 119 0.52 -10.86 -15.11
CA ILE A 119 0.29 -10.01 -16.29
C ILE A 119 0.25 -8.52 -15.92
N LEU A 120 -0.22 -8.16 -14.73
CA LEU A 120 -0.31 -6.77 -14.25
C LEU A 120 1.05 -6.21 -13.78
N ASP A 121 2.03 -7.07 -13.55
CA ASP A 121 3.39 -6.69 -13.14
C ASP A 121 4.31 -6.41 -14.32
N GLN A 122 3.79 -6.50 -15.54
CA GLN A 122 4.55 -6.17 -16.75
C GLN A 122 4.92 -4.68 -16.74
N ALA A 123 6.18 -4.40 -17.02
CA ALA A 123 6.61 -3.04 -17.25
C ALA A 123 5.95 -2.46 -18.50
N PHE A 124 5.52 -1.21 -18.42
CA PHE A 124 4.89 -0.46 -19.51
C PHE A 124 3.59 -1.09 -20.04
N LEU A 125 2.86 -1.83 -19.18
CA LEU A 125 1.60 -2.45 -19.57
C LEU A 125 0.53 -1.41 -19.93
N TRP A 126 0.35 -0.40 -19.08
CA TRP A 126 -0.68 0.62 -19.22
C TRP A 126 -0.13 1.93 -19.76
N ASP A 127 -0.89 2.58 -20.65
CA ASP A 127 -0.54 3.88 -21.20
C ASP A 127 -1.17 5.04 -20.37
N SER A 128 -2.20 4.73 -19.58
CA SER A 128 -2.86 5.70 -18.68
C SER A 128 -3.46 5.01 -17.44
N ALA A 129 -3.68 5.80 -16.38
CA ALA A 129 -4.39 5.34 -15.19
C ALA A 129 -5.86 4.95 -15.52
N ASP A 130 -6.49 5.65 -16.47
CA ASP A 130 -7.87 5.35 -16.87
C ASP A 130 -7.98 3.95 -17.50
N GLN A 131 -7.01 3.53 -18.32
CA GLN A 131 -6.95 2.15 -18.84
C GLN A 131 -6.80 1.13 -17.72
N ALA A 132 -5.89 1.40 -16.79
CA ALA A 132 -5.64 0.54 -15.66
C ALA A 132 -6.89 0.38 -14.78
N ASN A 133 -7.56 1.49 -14.45
CA ASN A 133 -8.77 1.49 -13.65
C ASN A 133 -9.96 0.84 -14.35
N TYR A 134 -10.08 1.06 -15.65
CA TYR A 134 -11.10 0.39 -16.44
C TYR A 134 -10.94 -1.13 -16.34
N ALA A 135 -9.72 -1.64 -16.45
CA ALA A 135 -9.45 -3.07 -16.42
C ALA A 135 -9.96 -3.75 -15.14
N VAL A 136 -9.61 -3.23 -13.96
CA VAL A 136 -9.97 -3.83 -12.67
C VAL A 136 -11.42 -3.58 -12.25
N THR A 137 -12.11 -2.65 -12.91
CA THR A 137 -13.55 -2.40 -12.69
C THR A 137 -14.45 -3.13 -13.68
N HIS A 138 -13.86 -3.94 -14.59
CA HIS A 138 -14.56 -4.70 -15.62
C HIS A 138 -14.04 -6.15 -15.66
N GLU A 139 -13.93 -6.75 -16.83
CA GLU A 139 -13.65 -8.18 -17.01
C GLU A 139 -12.42 -8.69 -16.25
N LEU A 140 -11.36 -7.89 -16.18
CA LEU A 140 -10.16 -8.29 -15.42
C LEU A 140 -10.44 -8.37 -13.91
N GLY A 141 -11.24 -7.44 -13.38
CA GLY A 141 -11.69 -7.48 -11.98
C GLY A 141 -12.49 -8.73 -11.66
N ASP A 142 -13.36 -9.17 -12.58
CA ASP A 142 -14.15 -10.40 -12.44
C ASP A 142 -13.24 -11.66 -12.42
N LEU A 143 -12.19 -11.68 -13.27
CA LEU A 143 -11.20 -12.76 -13.28
C LEU A 143 -10.42 -12.81 -11.96
N ILE A 144 -9.96 -11.65 -11.47
CA ILE A 144 -9.27 -11.53 -10.19
C ILE A 144 -10.17 -12.02 -9.06
N GLN A 145 -11.43 -11.56 -9.01
CA GLN A 145 -12.39 -11.96 -7.97
C GLN A 145 -12.63 -13.47 -7.98
N THR A 146 -12.77 -14.06 -9.19
CA THR A 146 -12.97 -15.51 -9.33
C THR A 146 -11.80 -16.29 -8.71
N LYS A 147 -10.58 -15.86 -8.98
CA LYS A 147 -9.37 -16.50 -8.45
C LYS A 147 -9.16 -16.22 -6.95
N ALA A 148 -9.45 -15.01 -6.51
CA ALA A 148 -9.35 -14.65 -5.09
C ALA A 148 -10.26 -15.54 -4.22
N ASN A 149 -11.47 -15.84 -4.68
CA ASN A 149 -12.40 -16.73 -3.99
C ASN A 149 -11.83 -18.16 -3.82
N GLU A 150 -11.00 -18.65 -4.75
CA GLU A 150 -10.33 -19.95 -4.61
C GLU A 150 -9.36 -19.98 -3.42
N HIS A 151 -8.92 -18.81 -2.94
CA HIS A 151 -8.01 -18.62 -1.80
C HIS A 151 -8.72 -18.11 -0.53
N GLY A 152 -10.04 -18.10 -0.49
CA GLY A 152 -10.80 -17.68 0.69
C GLY A 152 -10.76 -16.17 0.95
N ILE A 153 -10.58 -15.36 -0.10
CA ILE A 153 -10.61 -13.89 -0.04
C ILE A 153 -11.49 -13.28 -1.12
N HIS A 154 -12.08 -12.14 -0.78
CA HIS A 154 -12.88 -11.31 -1.70
C HIS A 154 -12.15 -9.99 -1.96
N VAL A 155 -11.89 -9.65 -3.21
CA VAL A 155 -11.36 -8.34 -3.58
C VAL A 155 -12.53 -7.38 -3.73
N ILE A 156 -12.74 -6.53 -2.73
CA ILE A 156 -13.91 -5.67 -2.61
C ILE A 156 -13.72 -4.25 -3.18
N GLY A 157 -12.49 -3.90 -3.57
CA GLY A 157 -12.15 -2.62 -4.19
C GLY A 157 -10.67 -2.51 -4.51
N TYR A 158 -10.30 -1.43 -5.19
CA TYR A 158 -8.92 -1.15 -5.58
C TYR A 158 -8.60 0.32 -5.30
N MET A 159 -7.66 0.58 -4.39
CA MET A 159 -6.93 1.83 -4.33
C MET A 159 -5.78 1.79 -5.33
N GLU A 160 -5.06 2.90 -5.50
CA GLU A 160 -3.92 3.01 -6.41
C GLU A 160 -2.65 3.41 -5.67
N SER A 161 -1.53 2.78 -6.04
CA SER A 161 -0.21 3.39 -5.97
C SER A 161 0.07 4.20 -7.24
N GLY A 162 -0.61 3.87 -8.33
CA GLY A 162 -0.47 4.55 -9.60
C GLY A 162 0.82 4.19 -10.34
N PHE A 163 1.23 5.08 -11.25
CA PHE A 163 2.52 4.94 -11.93
C PHE A 163 3.67 5.15 -10.97
N ARG A 164 4.73 4.37 -11.17
CA ARG A 164 5.90 4.34 -10.30
C ARG A 164 7.14 4.80 -11.03
N ASP A 165 7.95 5.56 -10.31
CA ASP A 165 9.22 6.13 -10.75
C ASP A 165 10.37 5.56 -9.92
N VAL A 166 11.60 5.75 -10.39
CA VAL A 166 12.81 5.29 -9.69
C VAL A 166 13.37 6.41 -8.82
N PHE A 167 13.60 6.10 -7.56
CA PHE A 167 14.22 6.98 -6.56
C PHE A 167 15.62 6.47 -6.26
N SER A 168 16.63 7.32 -6.37
CA SER A 168 18.02 6.88 -6.24
C SER A 168 18.90 7.87 -5.48
N THR A 169 19.97 7.34 -4.94
CA THR A 169 21.03 8.14 -4.25
C THR A 169 22.01 8.77 -5.23
N LYS A 170 21.88 8.46 -6.53
CA LYS A 170 22.68 9.01 -7.63
C LYS A 170 21.79 9.18 -8.86
N PRO A 171 22.08 10.17 -9.72
CA PRO A 171 21.34 10.36 -10.95
C PRO A 171 21.31 9.11 -11.83
N ILE A 172 20.14 8.78 -12.37
CA ILE A 172 19.92 7.77 -13.41
C ILE A 172 19.24 8.51 -14.57
N GLU A 173 20.03 8.86 -15.57
CA GLU A 173 19.60 9.68 -16.72
C GLU A 173 19.50 8.85 -18.00
N SER A 174 20.08 7.65 -17.98
CA SER A 174 20.07 6.71 -19.09
C SER A 174 20.00 5.26 -18.62
N MET A 175 19.65 4.33 -19.52
CA MET A 175 19.68 2.90 -19.22
C MET A 175 21.07 2.42 -18.75
N ALA A 176 22.16 3.03 -19.25
CA ALA A 176 23.52 2.67 -18.84
C ALA A 176 23.78 2.92 -17.35
N ASP A 177 23.07 3.87 -16.76
CA ASP A 177 23.23 4.24 -15.35
C ASP A 177 22.58 3.25 -14.39
N PHE A 178 21.70 2.39 -14.88
CA PHE A 178 21.17 1.26 -14.08
C PHE A 178 22.19 0.18 -13.80
N LYS A 179 23.30 0.16 -14.57
CA LYS A 179 24.29 -0.92 -14.45
C LYS A 179 24.93 -0.94 -13.05
N GLY A 180 24.65 -2.06 -12.36
CA GLY A 180 25.20 -2.30 -11.02
C GLY A 180 24.46 -1.61 -9.88
N VAL A 181 23.40 -0.84 -10.17
CA VAL A 181 22.54 -0.22 -9.16
C VAL A 181 21.80 -1.32 -8.39
N LYS A 182 21.97 -1.34 -7.08
CA LYS A 182 21.16 -2.21 -6.21
C LYS A 182 19.83 -1.51 -5.95
N ILE A 183 18.80 -1.98 -6.62
CA ILE A 183 17.47 -1.39 -6.51
C ILE A 183 16.53 -2.31 -5.73
N ARG A 184 15.85 -1.75 -4.74
CA ARG A 184 14.73 -2.43 -4.08
C ARG A 184 13.52 -2.45 -5.01
N VAL A 185 12.94 -3.61 -5.16
CA VAL A 185 11.66 -3.81 -5.84
C VAL A 185 10.66 -4.50 -4.91
N MET A 186 9.39 -4.55 -5.31
CA MET A 186 8.37 -5.32 -4.61
C MET A 186 8.71 -6.82 -4.62
N GLN A 187 8.14 -7.58 -3.69
CA GLN A 187 8.38 -9.02 -3.52
C GLN A 187 7.68 -9.84 -4.61
N ASN A 188 8.12 -9.66 -5.85
CA ASN A 188 7.49 -10.24 -7.03
C ASN A 188 8.52 -10.50 -8.15
N GLU A 189 8.39 -11.64 -8.84
CA GLU A 189 9.29 -12.06 -9.91
C GLU A 189 9.22 -11.13 -11.14
N GLY A 190 8.04 -10.58 -11.47
CA GLY A 190 7.86 -9.65 -12.58
C GLY A 190 8.68 -8.38 -12.39
N GLN A 191 8.69 -7.84 -11.15
CA GLN A 191 9.46 -6.66 -10.81
C GLN A 191 10.98 -6.93 -10.83
N LEU A 192 11.40 -8.10 -10.34
CA LEU A 192 12.79 -8.54 -10.44
C LEU A 192 13.23 -8.65 -11.91
N ALA A 193 12.39 -9.23 -12.77
CA ALA A 193 12.67 -9.39 -14.19
C ALA A 193 12.79 -8.04 -14.93
N ALA A 194 11.90 -7.08 -14.62
CA ALA A 194 11.92 -5.75 -15.24
C ALA A 194 13.24 -5.02 -14.98
N PHE A 195 13.63 -4.89 -13.72
CA PHE A 195 14.87 -4.18 -13.38
C PHE A 195 16.14 -4.94 -13.77
N THR A 196 16.08 -6.28 -13.83
CA THR A 196 17.17 -7.08 -14.44
C THR A 196 17.32 -6.77 -15.94
N ALA A 197 16.22 -6.62 -16.65
CA ALA A 197 16.24 -6.24 -18.07
C ALA A 197 16.83 -4.83 -18.28
N PHE A 198 16.56 -3.89 -17.36
CA PHE A 198 17.16 -2.55 -17.39
C PHE A 198 18.67 -2.53 -17.00
N GLY A 199 19.22 -3.68 -16.56
CA GLY A 199 20.65 -3.82 -16.21
C GLY A 199 20.96 -3.54 -14.73
N ALA A 200 19.97 -3.34 -13.89
CA ALA A 200 20.14 -3.17 -12.44
C ALA A 200 20.36 -4.51 -11.73
N ASN A 201 20.66 -4.43 -10.45
CA ASN A 201 20.71 -5.57 -9.51
C ASN A 201 19.50 -5.46 -8.56
N PRO A 202 18.30 -5.93 -8.95
CA PRO A 202 17.11 -5.82 -8.12
C PRO A 202 17.14 -6.75 -6.92
N VAL A 203 16.59 -6.29 -5.80
CA VAL A 203 16.42 -7.04 -4.56
C VAL A 203 14.98 -6.88 -4.08
N ALA A 204 14.29 -8.00 -3.86
CA ALA A 204 12.93 -8.00 -3.33
C ALA A 204 12.96 -7.82 -1.80
N ILE A 205 12.50 -6.66 -1.33
CA ILE A 205 12.44 -6.31 0.10
C ILE A 205 11.06 -5.72 0.40
N SER A 206 10.54 -5.98 1.64
CA SER A 206 9.28 -5.40 2.11
C SER A 206 9.28 -3.86 2.04
N ALA A 207 8.13 -3.25 1.81
CA ALA A 207 7.98 -1.80 1.83
C ALA A 207 8.36 -1.19 3.19
N SER A 208 8.09 -1.88 4.30
CA SER A 208 8.43 -1.45 5.66
C SER A 208 9.94 -1.36 5.93
N GLU A 209 10.76 -2.08 5.18
CA GLU A 209 12.24 -2.11 5.34
C GLU A 209 12.97 -1.11 4.44
N GLN A 210 12.27 -0.50 3.49
CA GLN A 210 12.84 0.28 2.40
C GLN A 210 13.64 1.51 2.88
N PHE A 211 13.09 2.28 3.84
CA PHE A 211 13.79 3.44 4.41
C PHE A 211 15.12 3.05 5.06
N THR A 212 15.09 2.00 5.89
CA THR A 212 16.28 1.51 6.59
C THR A 212 17.34 0.99 5.61
N ALA A 213 16.93 0.29 4.57
CA ALA A 213 17.82 -0.25 3.55
C ALA A 213 18.52 0.87 2.76
N LEU A 214 17.80 1.96 2.39
CA LEU A 214 18.38 3.18 1.81
C LEU A 214 19.35 3.84 2.76
N GLN A 215 18.93 4.10 4.00
CA GLN A 215 19.74 4.80 5.00
C GLN A 215 21.05 4.07 5.31
N GLN A 216 21.03 2.73 5.33
CA GLN A 216 22.21 1.90 5.56
C GLN A 216 23.06 1.68 4.30
N GLY A 217 22.60 2.15 3.13
CA GLY A 217 23.31 1.94 1.86
C GLY A 217 23.36 0.47 1.42
N THR A 218 22.43 -0.38 1.90
CA THR A 218 22.31 -1.77 1.43
C THR A 218 21.65 -1.83 0.05
N ILE A 219 20.89 -0.80 -0.30
CA ILE A 219 20.37 -0.50 -1.63
C ILE A 219 20.76 0.92 -2.04
N ASP A 220 20.90 1.15 -3.34
CA ASP A 220 21.23 2.45 -3.94
C ASP A 220 19.96 3.17 -4.42
N ALA A 221 18.91 2.43 -4.68
CA ALA A 221 17.67 2.93 -5.26
C ALA A 221 16.45 2.10 -4.80
N CYS A 222 15.29 2.68 -5.02
CA CYS A 222 13.99 2.01 -4.90
C CYS A 222 13.01 2.59 -5.93
N GLU A 223 11.81 2.05 -6.01
CA GLU A 223 10.79 2.51 -6.94
C GLU A 223 9.44 2.62 -6.22
N ASN A 224 8.67 3.64 -6.54
CA ASN A 224 7.34 3.86 -5.98
C ASN A 224 6.63 5.04 -6.69
N ALA A 225 5.38 5.35 -6.29
CA ALA A 225 4.75 6.62 -6.61
C ALA A 225 5.49 7.78 -5.92
N VAL A 226 5.55 8.93 -6.57
CA VAL A 226 6.37 10.05 -6.09
C VAL A 226 5.95 10.57 -4.70
N SER A 227 4.66 10.54 -4.38
CA SER A 227 4.15 10.88 -3.05
C SER A 227 4.74 10.03 -1.94
N ASN A 228 5.05 8.75 -2.22
CA ASN A 228 5.67 7.86 -1.24
C ASN A 228 7.12 8.25 -0.92
N CYS A 229 7.85 8.84 -1.88
CA CYS A 229 9.19 9.36 -1.60
C CYS A 229 9.16 10.48 -0.55
N TRP A 230 8.17 11.39 -0.66
CA TRP A 230 7.97 12.49 0.28
C TRP A 230 7.47 11.99 1.63
N ILE A 231 6.36 11.26 1.65
CA ILE A 231 5.68 10.81 2.88
C ILE A 231 6.56 9.90 3.74
N ASN A 232 7.31 8.99 3.11
CA ASN A 232 8.23 8.08 3.79
C ASN A 232 9.64 8.67 3.95
N LYS A 233 9.83 9.93 3.57
CA LYS A 233 11.08 10.70 3.77
C LYS A 233 12.32 10.04 3.18
N TYR A 234 12.20 9.39 2.02
CA TYR A 234 13.35 8.73 1.40
C TYR A 234 14.47 9.72 1.04
N TYR A 235 14.15 11.00 0.85
CA TYR A 235 15.14 12.06 0.71
C TYR A 235 16.01 12.24 1.97
N GLU A 236 15.49 11.98 3.19
CA GLU A 236 16.29 11.96 4.42
C GLU A 236 17.17 10.70 4.51
N ALA A 237 16.83 9.63 3.78
CA ALA A 237 17.63 8.39 3.68
C ALA A 237 18.66 8.40 2.53
N GLY A 238 18.88 9.56 1.89
CA GLY A 238 19.90 9.74 0.88
C GLY A 238 19.39 9.79 -0.57
N VAL A 239 18.11 9.61 -0.83
CA VAL A 239 17.53 9.81 -2.16
C VAL A 239 17.65 11.30 -2.53
N ASN A 240 18.32 11.59 -3.63
CA ASN A 240 18.51 12.93 -4.16
C ASN A 240 18.14 13.04 -5.65
N SER A 241 17.67 11.95 -6.23
CA SER A 241 17.36 11.82 -7.65
C SER A 241 16.09 11.00 -7.83
N ILE A 242 15.19 11.48 -8.68
CA ILE A 242 14.01 10.77 -9.15
C ILE A 242 14.06 10.72 -10.67
N THR A 243 13.94 9.52 -11.22
CA THR A 243 13.89 9.30 -12.66
C THR A 243 12.46 8.93 -13.07
N ASN A 244 11.87 9.74 -13.93
CA ASN A 244 10.50 9.61 -14.44
C ASN A 244 10.38 8.41 -15.38
N THR A 245 10.40 7.21 -14.84
CA THR A 245 10.34 5.97 -15.63
C THR A 245 8.93 5.56 -15.96
N LYS A 246 7.97 5.82 -15.08
CA LYS A 246 6.57 5.36 -15.16
C LYS A 246 6.48 3.90 -15.60
N HIS A 247 7.43 3.09 -15.11
CA HIS A 247 7.69 1.74 -15.60
C HIS A 247 6.58 0.74 -15.30
N CYS A 248 5.76 0.96 -14.28
CA CYS A 248 4.59 0.13 -14.02
C CYS A 248 3.49 0.93 -13.30
N PHE A 249 2.27 0.43 -13.39
CA PHE A 249 1.12 0.90 -12.62
C PHE A 249 0.78 -0.15 -11.58
N VAL A 250 0.61 0.27 -10.33
CA VAL A 250 0.32 -0.64 -9.22
C VAL A 250 -1.01 -0.30 -8.58
N TYR A 251 -1.84 -1.32 -8.47
CA TYR A 251 -3.09 -1.32 -7.72
C TYR A 251 -2.84 -1.73 -6.27
N ILE A 252 -3.72 -1.28 -5.40
CA ILE A 252 -3.79 -1.72 -4.00
C ILE A 252 -5.15 -2.39 -3.78
N PRO A 253 -5.29 -3.68 -4.12
CA PRO A 253 -6.48 -4.46 -3.82
C PRO A 253 -6.84 -4.43 -2.34
N ILE A 254 -8.13 -4.30 -2.06
CA ILE A 254 -8.71 -4.41 -0.71
C ILE A 254 -9.26 -5.83 -0.59
N CYS A 255 -8.53 -6.68 0.13
CA CYS A 255 -8.76 -8.11 0.24
C CYS A 255 -9.47 -8.44 1.55
N MET A 256 -10.73 -8.84 1.50
CA MET A 256 -11.53 -9.23 2.65
C MET A 256 -11.52 -10.75 2.81
N SER A 257 -11.31 -11.27 4.02
CA SER A 257 -11.35 -12.70 4.29
C SER A 257 -12.77 -13.28 4.17
N ASP A 258 -12.89 -14.55 3.79
CA ASP A 258 -14.15 -15.29 3.80
C ASP A 258 -14.84 -15.23 5.17
N ASN A 259 -14.06 -15.34 6.26
CA ASN A 259 -14.59 -15.26 7.62
C ASN A 259 -15.27 -13.91 7.89
N ALA A 260 -14.72 -12.81 7.40
CA ALA A 260 -15.30 -11.48 7.54
C ALA A 260 -16.48 -11.29 6.58
N TRP A 261 -16.34 -11.71 5.32
CA TRP A 261 -17.38 -11.65 4.30
C TRP A 261 -18.68 -12.34 4.74
N ASN A 262 -18.55 -13.51 5.34
CA ASN A 262 -19.70 -14.31 5.80
C ASN A 262 -20.40 -13.71 7.02
N LYS A 263 -19.81 -12.72 7.71
CA LYS A 263 -20.49 -11.95 8.77
C LYS A 263 -21.42 -10.87 8.20
N ILE A 264 -21.25 -10.48 6.94
CA ILE A 264 -22.07 -9.43 6.31
C ILE A 264 -23.42 -10.03 5.90
N PRO A 265 -24.55 -9.49 6.39
CA PRO A 265 -25.88 -9.88 5.90
C PRO A 265 -25.98 -9.75 4.38
N GLU A 266 -26.64 -10.70 3.74
CA GLU A 266 -26.70 -10.79 2.27
C GLU A 266 -27.23 -9.50 1.61
N ASP A 267 -28.24 -8.89 2.22
CA ASP A 267 -28.84 -7.63 1.77
C ASP A 267 -27.93 -6.39 1.95
N MET A 268 -26.85 -6.51 2.74
CA MET A 268 -25.88 -5.45 2.96
C MET A 268 -24.61 -5.62 2.13
N ARG A 269 -24.37 -6.77 1.49
CA ARG A 269 -23.11 -7.02 0.75
C ARG A 269 -22.92 -6.06 -0.41
N GLU A 270 -23.94 -5.86 -1.23
CA GLU A 270 -23.86 -4.93 -2.36
C GLU A 270 -23.67 -3.47 -1.91
N PRO A 271 -24.47 -2.90 -0.98
CA PRO A 271 -24.21 -1.58 -0.42
C PRO A 271 -22.81 -1.43 0.19
N PHE A 272 -22.31 -2.44 0.89
CA PHE A 272 -20.98 -2.45 1.48
C PHE A 272 -19.88 -2.38 0.41
N VAL A 273 -19.92 -3.23 -0.61
CA VAL A 273 -18.93 -3.25 -1.69
C VAL A 273 -18.95 -1.94 -2.47
N ASN A 274 -20.16 -1.42 -2.80
CA ASN A 274 -20.28 -0.14 -3.50
C ASN A 274 -19.68 1.01 -2.67
N ALA A 275 -19.85 1.02 -1.36
CA ALA A 275 -19.28 2.01 -0.47
C ALA A 275 -17.74 1.92 -0.40
N VAL A 276 -17.19 0.70 -0.35
CA VAL A 276 -15.73 0.49 -0.43
C VAL A 276 -15.18 1.03 -1.74
N GLN A 277 -15.83 0.72 -2.87
CA GLN A 277 -15.40 1.19 -4.19
C GLN A 277 -15.50 2.72 -4.32
N GLU A 278 -16.51 3.36 -3.72
CA GLU A 278 -16.62 4.82 -3.67
C GLU A 278 -15.42 5.43 -2.93
N GLY A 279 -15.06 4.88 -1.77
CA GLY A 279 -13.89 5.32 -1.01
C GLY A 279 -12.58 5.08 -1.75
N CYS A 280 -12.44 3.96 -2.48
CA CYS A 280 -11.29 3.71 -3.35
C CYS A 280 -11.15 4.77 -4.45
N LYS A 281 -12.24 5.11 -5.13
CA LYS A 281 -12.23 6.17 -6.16
C LYS A 281 -11.84 7.54 -5.61
N ALA A 282 -12.23 7.84 -4.38
CA ALA A 282 -11.79 9.07 -3.71
C ALA A 282 -10.27 9.06 -3.46
N GLN A 283 -9.70 7.90 -3.11
CA GLN A 283 -8.25 7.77 -2.93
C GLN A 283 -7.49 8.03 -4.24
N TRP A 284 -8.00 7.69 -5.40
CA TRP A 284 -7.37 8.03 -6.69
C TRP A 284 -7.18 9.54 -6.85
N THR A 285 -8.16 10.34 -6.42
CA THR A 285 -8.03 11.80 -6.39
C THR A 285 -6.96 12.24 -5.38
N TYR A 286 -6.98 11.67 -4.17
CA TYR A 286 -5.99 12.00 -3.13
C TYR A 286 -4.57 11.62 -3.54
N LEU A 287 -4.38 10.54 -4.32
CA LEU A 287 -3.08 10.17 -4.88
C LEU A 287 -2.56 11.24 -5.85
N ASN A 288 -3.41 11.70 -6.77
CA ASN A 288 -3.01 12.72 -7.75
C ASN A 288 -2.63 14.04 -7.06
N GLU A 289 -3.41 14.47 -6.06
CA GLU A 289 -3.09 15.65 -5.25
C GLU A 289 -1.78 15.46 -4.49
N ALA A 290 -1.59 14.31 -3.84
CA ALA A 290 -0.38 13.99 -3.08
C ALA A 290 0.87 13.89 -3.98
N ASN A 291 0.74 13.37 -5.19
CA ASN A 291 1.85 13.32 -6.14
C ASN A 291 2.26 14.73 -6.60
N ALA A 292 1.30 15.61 -6.90
CA ALA A 292 1.58 16.98 -7.29
C ALA A 292 2.29 17.76 -6.15
N GLU A 293 1.76 17.66 -4.93
CA GLU A 293 2.37 18.28 -3.74
C GLU A 293 3.78 17.72 -3.47
N ALA A 294 3.97 16.40 -3.63
CA ALA A 294 5.25 15.77 -3.38
C ALA A 294 6.35 16.23 -4.33
N VAL A 295 6.03 16.50 -5.61
CA VAL A 295 7.01 17.04 -6.56
C VAL A 295 7.56 18.37 -6.07
N GLU A 296 6.68 19.33 -5.73
CA GLU A 296 7.08 20.65 -5.23
C GLU A 296 7.93 20.54 -3.95
N ASN A 297 7.52 19.70 -3.02
CA ASN A 297 8.21 19.52 -1.75
C ASN A 297 9.58 18.86 -1.91
N LEU A 298 9.69 17.87 -2.79
CA LEU A 298 10.95 17.16 -3.05
C LEU A 298 11.95 18.05 -3.78
N GLU A 299 11.52 18.85 -4.76
CA GLU A 299 12.36 19.87 -5.41
C GLU A 299 12.84 20.90 -4.37
N GLY A 300 11.94 21.36 -3.48
CA GLY A 300 12.27 22.24 -2.37
C GLY A 300 13.26 21.63 -1.38
N ALA A 301 13.27 20.31 -1.22
CA ALA A 301 14.24 19.55 -0.40
C ALA A 301 15.57 19.25 -1.15
N GLY A 302 15.70 19.66 -2.42
CA GLY A 302 16.91 19.50 -3.21
C GLY A 302 16.99 18.18 -4.00
N VAL A 303 15.87 17.46 -4.14
CA VAL A 303 15.78 16.28 -5.02
C VAL A 303 15.63 16.75 -6.47
N THR A 304 16.38 16.16 -7.37
CA THR A 304 16.35 16.49 -8.81
C THR A 304 15.57 15.42 -9.57
N PHE A 305 14.68 15.88 -10.46
CA PHE A 305 13.92 15.01 -11.35
C PHE A 305 14.61 14.91 -12.71
N TYR A 306 14.67 13.70 -13.26
CA TYR A 306 15.26 13.38 -14.55
C TYR A 306 14.27 12.65 -15.43
N ASP A 307 14.26 12.98 -16.71
CA ASP A 307 13.58 12.20 -17.73
C ASP A 307 14.53 11.15 -18.31
N ILE A 308 13.99 10.04 -18.79
CA ILE A 308 14.75 8.95 -19.37
C ILE A 308 14.08 8.46 -20.67
N ASP A 309 14.83 7.79 -21.54
CA ASP A 309 14.29 7.11 -22.71
C ASP A 309 13.45 5.88 -22.28
N THR A 310 12.17 6.11 -22.01
CA THR A 310 11.22 5.04 -21.61
C THR A 310 10.94 4.05 -22.74
N GLU A 311 10.99 4.46 -24.02
CA GLU A 311 10.83 3.56 -25.15
C GLU A 311 12.02 2.59 -25.27
N GLY A 312 13.24 3.06 -25.01
CA GLY A 312 14.42 2.20 -24.91
C GLY A 312 14.30 1.17 -23.80
N LEU A 313 13.85 1.59 -22.59
CA LEU A 313 13.61 0.67 -21.48
C LEU A 313 12.53 -0.36 -21.81
N LYS A 314 11.44 0.05 -22.44
CA LYS A 314 10.36 -0.83 -22.90
C LYS A 314 10.84 -1.87 -23.91
N ALA A 315 11.65 -1.44 -24.88
CA ALA A 315 12.21 -2.33 -25.89
C ALA A 315 13.12 -3.42 -25.28
N GLU A 316 13.99 -3.04 -24.33
CA GLU A 316 14.85 -4.00 -23.63
C GLU A 316 14.04 -4.96 -22.74
N TYR A 317 13.02 -4.46 -22.05
CA TYR A 317 12.13 -5.32 -21.30
C TYR A 317 11.41 -6.34 -22.19
N GLN A 318 10.84 -5.90 -23.33
CA GLN A 318 10.16 -6.79 -24.28
C GLN A 318 11.11 -7.85 -24.84
N ALA A 319 12.32 -7.46 -25.23
CA ALA A 319 13.34 -8.41 -25.72
C ALA A 319 13.72 -9.45 -24.65
N ALA A 320 13.80 -9.03 -23.38
CA ALA A 320 14.06 -9.94 -22.27
C ALA A 320 12.90 -10.91 -22.03
N GLN A 321 11.65 -10.44 -22.12
CA GLN A 321 10.46 -11.27 -21.98
C GLN A 321 10.35 -12.33 -23.11
N GLU A 322 10.58 -11.92 -24.35
CA GLU A 322 10.61 -12.84 -25.48
C GLU A 322 11.69 -13.92 -25.33
N LYS A 323 12.89 -13.51 -24.97
CA LYS A 323 14.03 -14.42 -24.73
C LYS A 323 13.75 -15.43 -23.62
N ASN A 324 13.04 -15.02 -22.58
CA ASN A 324 12.71 -15.86 -21.43
C ASN A 324 11.44 -16.70 -21.67
N GLY A 325 10.76 -16.55 -22.81
CA GLY A 325 9.54 -17.28 -23.15
C GLY A 325 8.36 -16.93 -22.24
N ALA A 326 8.27 -15.67 -21.80
CA ALA A 326 7.17 -15.21 -20.99
C ALA A 326 5.83 -15.42 -21.70
N SER A 327 4.87 -15.99 -21.00
CA SER A 327 3.53 -16.24 -21.52
C SER A 327 2.51 -15.97 -20.42
N TYR A 328 1.34 -15.50 -20.83
CA TYR A 328 0.25 -15.16 -19.91
C TYR A 328 -1.00 -15.93 -20.33
N ASP A 329 -1.90 -16.15 -19.38
CA ASP A 329 -3.19 -16.77 -19.66
C ASP A 329 -3.97 -15.96 -20.71
N GLU A 330 -4.53 -16.67 -21.70
CA GLU A 330 -5.18 -16.04 -22.86
C GLU A 330 -6.39 -15.18 -22.48
N LYS A 331 -7.16 -15.57 -21.47
CA LYS A 331 -8.31 -14.80 -21.01
C LYS A 331 -7.88 -13.49 -20.34
N TRP A 332 -6.83 -13.58 -19.51
CA TRP A 332 -6.28 -12.40 -18.85
C TRP A 332 -5.65 -11.44 -19.86
N ALA A 333 -4.92 -11.96 -20.82
CA ALA A 333 -4.38 -11.16 -21.92
C ALA A 333 -5.48 -10.48 -22.75
N ALA A 334 -6.58 -11.19 -23.04
CA ALA A 334 -7.72 -10.64 -23.75
C ALA A 334 -8.40 -9.51 -22.94
N ALA A 335 -8.59 -9.68 -21.62
CA ALA A 335 -9.17 -8.68 -20.76
C ALA A 335 -8.29 -7.40 -20.68
N VAL A 336 -6.97 -7.55 -20.59
CA VAL A 336 -6.03 -6.42 -20.69
C VAL A 336 -6.16 -5.71 -22.03
N HIS A 337 -6.18 -6.44 -23.13
CA HIS A 337 -6.33 -5.85 -24.48
C HIS A 337 -7.68 -5.11 -24.61
N ALA A 338 -8.77 -5.69 -24.12
CA ALA A 338 -10.08 -5.05 -24.12
C ALA A 338 -10.07 -3.72 -23.34
N ALA A 339 -9.44 -3.69 -22.17
CA ALA A 339 -9.31 -2.46 -21.39
C ALA A 339 -8.52 -1.37 -22.11
N LYS A 340 -7.37 -1.73 -22.73
CA LYS A 340 -6.56 -0.79 -23.53
C LYS A 340 -7.32 -0.26 -24.74
N SER A 341 -8.23 -1.04 -25.31
CA SER A 341 -9.03 -0.65 -26.47
C SER A 341 -10.25 0.19 -26.09
N ALA A 342 -10.80 0.02 -24.88
CA ALA A 342 -11.98 0.74 -24.42
C ALA A 342 -11.68 2.19 -24.01
N VAL A 343 -10.45 2.46 -23.59
CA VAL A 343 -10.00 3.78 -23.14
C VAL A 343 -8.84 4.23 -24.04
N GLN A 344 -9.11 5.18 -24.93
CA GLN A 344 -8.14 5.75 -25.88
C GLN A 344 -7.67 7.14 -25.44
#